data_5108bc0df9123477ea50e63c05f96f69
#
_entry.id   5108bc0df9123477ea50e63c05f96f69
#
_cell.length_a   1.000
_cell.length_b   1.000
_cell.length_c   1.000
_cell.angle_alpha   90.00
_cell.angle_beta   90.00
_cell.angle_gamma   90.00
#
_symmetry.space_group_name_H-M   'P 1'
#
loop_
_entity.id
_entity.type
_entity.pdbx_description
1 polymer ?
#
loop_
_entity_poly.entity_id
_entity_poly.type
_entity_poly.pdbx_seq_one_letter_code
_entity_poly.pdbx_strand_id
1 'polypeptide(L)'
;MKNFRKRFTVAAVLTAMVATVLSGCAKKFDATTYVKGTLDANFKNEITEDYVKLVDGGREAIQKNYDDQIEMLLDELRETGCSEGLVEQYREFYIDLFSKCKYTVSEATEDKATQNFTVTVTVEPLRMDMQGISEQSVTHITEWMQSQDATDPEAAQAAGMEEMFRYMLTQFQEKLAAPEYLEAKTFEVHVNKGTNNIYEVPLNELEEVIDAAIGMSL
;
A
#
# COMPACT_ATOMS: atom_id res chain seq x y z
N MET A 1 -4.01 -7.18 23.21
CA MET A 1 -4.71 -6.22 22.34
C MET A 1 -3.88 -4.99 21.94
N LYS A 2 -3.00 -4.39 22.78
CA LYS A 2 -2.12 -3.28 22.37
C LYS A 2 -1.12 -3.63 21.23
N ASN A 3 -0.74 -4.91 21.09
CA ASN A 3 0.20 -5.36 20.04
C ASN A 3 -0.49 -5.68 18.70
N PHE A 4 -1.81 -5.90 18.70
CA PHE A 4 -2.59 -6.16 17.49
C PHE A 4 -2.74 -4.87 16.63
N ARG A 5 -2.92 -3.71 17.27
CA ARG A 5 -2.96 -2.41 16.57
C ARG A 5 -1.65 -2.05 15.85
N LYS A 6 -0.50 -2.58 16.33
CA LYS A 6 0.82 -2.34 15.70
C LYS A 6 1.11 -3.28 14.53
N ARG A 7 0.38 -4.40 14.40
CA ARG A 7 0.63 -5.41 13.36
C ARG A 7 -0.20 -5.20 12.09
N PHE A 8 -1.27 -4.43 12.15
CA PHE A 8 -2.05 -4.01 10.97
C PHE A 8 -1.59 -2.66 10.39
N THR A 9 -0.45 -2.17 10.79
CA THR A 9 0.20 -1.13 10.00
C THR A 9 0.65 -1.84 8.72
N VAL A 10 -0.09 -1.65 7.64
CA VAL A 10 0.42 -1.90 6.30
C VAL A 10 1.57 -0.92 6.14
N ALA A 11 2.73 -1.29 6.69
CA ALA A 11 3.96 -0.68 6.27
C ALA A 11 4.09 -1.10 4.80
N ALA A 12 3.52 -0.28 3.93
CA ALA A 12 3.75 -0.43 2.52
C ALA A 12 5.25 -0.38 2.34
N VAL A 13 5.87 -1.52 2.14
CA VAL A 13 7.30 -1.59 1.88
C VAL A 13 7.50 -1.07 0.47
N LEU A 14 7.47 0.25 0.41
CA LEU A 14 7.96 0.98 -0.72
C LEU A 14 9.47 0.83 -0.74
N THR A 15 9.96 -0.03 -1.60
CA THR A 15 11.34 0.09 -2.01
C THR A 15 11.43 1.37 -2.86
N ALA A 16 12.09 2.40 -2.34
CA ALA A 16 12.36 3.61 -3.12
C ALA A 16 13.09 3.19 -4.39
N MET A 17 12.40 3.29 -5.52
CA MET A 17 13.06 3.03 -6.78
C MET A 17 13.96 4.20 -7.10
N VAL A 18 15.23 3.91 -7.27
CA VAL A 18 16.24 4.90 -7.62
C VAL A 18 16.06 5.30 -9.07
N ALA A 19 15.80 6.58 -9.32
CA ALA A 19 15.75 7.11 -10.68
C ALA A 19 17.15 7.53 -11.12
N THR A 20 17.63 6.95 -12.21
CA THR A 20 18.91 7.34 -12.83
C THR A 20 18.66 8.10 -14.11
N VAL A 21 19.23 9.31 -14.21
CA VAL A 21 19.30 10.01 -15.50
C VAL A 21 20.48 9.46 -16.28
N LEU A 22 20.20 8.57 -17.24
CA LEU A 22 21.22 8.12 -18.19
C LEU A 22 21.74 9.33 -18.97
N SER A 23 23.03 9.60 -18.84
CA SER A 23 23.76 10.70 -19.48
C SER A 23 23.85 10.49 -21.01
N GLY A 24 22.77 10.88 -21.70
CA GLY A 24 22.68 10.90 -23.14
C GLY A 24 21.78 12.03 -23.57
N CYS A 25 22.34 13.24 -23.86
CA CYS A 25 21.66 14.48 -24.27
C CYS A 25 20.62 14.99 -23.24
N ALA A 26 21.05 15.94 -22.45
CA ALA A 26 20.35 16.93 -21.60
C ALA A 26 18.80 16.95 -21.58
N LYS A 27 18.13 15.84 -21.41
CA LYS A 27 16.73 15.88 -21.01
C LYS A 27 16.68 16.14 -19.50
N LYS A 28 15.94 17.21 -19.14
CA LYS A 28 15.63 17.53 -17.75
C LYS A 28 14.91 16.33 -17.14
N PHE A 29 15.25 15.97 -15.88
CA PHE A 29 14.53 14.95 -15.16
C PHE A 29 13.05 15.32 -14.97
N ASP A 30 12.15 14.40 -15.24
CA ASP A 30 10.71 14.58 -15.11
C ASP A 30 10.21 14.02 -13.78
N ALA A 31 10.26 14.86 -12.74
CA ALA A 31 9.85 14.50 -11.39
C ALA A 31 8.34 14.24 -11.29
N THR A 32 7.52 14.90 -12.11
CA THR A 32 6.07 14.63 -12.16
C THR A 32 5.79 13.21 -12.64
N THR A 33 6.37 12.83 -13.78
CA THR A 33 6.25 11.47 -14.31
C THR A 33 6.83 10.44 -13.35
N TYR A 34 7.91 10.77 -12.65
CA TYR A 34 8.53 9.87 -11.68
C TYR A 34 7.61 9.60 -10.47
N VAL A 35 7.12 10.63 -9.78
CA VAL A 35 6.23 10.48 -8.62
C VAL A 35 4.91 9.83 -9.03
N LYS A 36 4.31 10.31 -10.14
CA LYS A 36 3.07 9.70 -10.65
C LYS A 36 3.25 8.22 -11.00
N GLY A 37 4.30 7.90 -11.73
CA GLY A 37 4.59 6.51 -12.11
C GLY A 37 4.87 5.61 -10.92
N THR A 38 5.53 6.14 -9.87
CA THR A 38 5.73 5.41 -8.61
C THR A 38 4.38 5.06 -7.96
N LEU A 39 3.46 6.02 -7.85
CA LEU A 39 2.14 5.77 -7.28
C LEU A 39 1.28 4.85 -8.16
N ASP A 40 1.28 5.07 -9.49
CA ASP A 40 0.53 4.22 -10.43
C ASP A 40 1.01 2.76 -10.38
N ALA A 41 2.34 2.55 -10.32
CA ALA A 41 2.91 1.22 -10.22
C ALA A 41 2.56 0.53 -8.89
N ASN A 42 2.67 1.24 -7.76
CA ASN A 42 2.40 0.67 -6.44
C ASN A 42 0.90 0.43 -6.17
N PHE A 43 0.02 1.29 -6.66
CA PHE A 43 -1.41 1.14 -6.41
C PHE A 43 -2.14 0.33 -7.49
N LYS A 44 -1.77 0.49 -8.75
CA LYS A 44 -2.56 -0.03 -9.86
C LYS A 44 -1.82 -1.04 -10.72
N ASN A 45 -0.55 -1.29 -10.41
CA ASN A 45 0.35 -2.05 -11.28
C ASN A 45 0.38 -1.48 -12.72
N GLU A 46 0.20 -0.16 -12.85
CA GLU A 46 0.25 0.55 -14.13
C GLU A 46 1.68 1.06 -14.38
N ILE A 47 2.37 0.45 -15.34
CA ILE A 47 3.77 0.74 -15.65
C ILE A 47 3.86 1.37 -17.04
N THR A 48 4.01 2.71 -17.07
CA THR A 48 4.14 3.46 -18.32
C THR A 48 5.56 3.44 -18.86
N GLU A 49 5.71 3.52 -20.19
CA GLU A 49 7.03 3.57 -20.84
C GLU A 49 7.89 4.79 -20.43
N ASP A 50 7.25 5.91 -20.12
CA ASP A 50 7.98 7.10 -19.69
C ASP A 50 8.49 6.95 -18.25
N TYR A 51 7.75 6.29 -17.37
CA TYR A 51 8.22 5.96 -16.03
C TYR A 51 9.35 4.92 -16.07
N VAL A 52 9.23 3.88 -16.91
CA VAL A 52 10.28 2.85 -17.10
C VAL A 52 11.63 3.45 -17.45
N LYS A 53 11.65 4.51 -18.27
CA LYS A 53 12.89 5.21 -18.66
C LYS A 53 13.55 5.98 -17.51
N LEU A 54 12.83 6.25 -16.44
CA LEU A 54 13.32 6.99 -15.28
C LEU A 54 13.84 6.08 -14.16
N VAL A 55 13.49 4.79 -14.16
CA VAL A 55 13.81 3.85 -13.08
C VAL A 55 14.93 2.91 -13.48
N ASP A 56 15.91 2.76 -12.58
CA ASP A 56 16.99 1.77 -12.77
C ASP A 56 16.41 0.34 -12.70
N GLY A 57 16.90 -0.56 -13.57
CA GLY A 57 16.32 -1.90 -13.73
C GLY A 57 15.03 -1.96 -14.54
N GLY A 58 14.44 -0.80 -14.87
CA GLY A 58 13.31 -0.69 -15.80
C GLY A 58 12.05 -1.44 -15.36
N ARG A 59 11.28 -1.92 -16.34
CA ARG A 59 9.98 -2.58 -16.13
C ARG A 59 10.04 -3.78 -15.18
N GLU A 60 11.10 -4.60 -15.31
CA GLU A 60 11.25 -5.82 -14.50
C GLU A 60 11.43 -5.48 -13.00
N ALA A 61 12.25 -4.46 -12.69
CA ALA A 61 12.44 -4.00 -11.33
C ALA A 61 11.15 -3.41 -10.73
N ILE A 62 10.39 -2.64 -11.54
CA ILE A 62 9.12 -2.06 -11.12
C ILE A 62 8.10 -3.15 -10.81
N GLN A 63 7.94 -4.14 -11.71
CA GLN A 63 7.02 -5.25 -11.51
C GLN A 63 7.39 -6.07 -10.27
N LYS A 64 8.67 -6.40 -10.14
CA LYS A 64 9.16 -7.13 -8.97
C LYS A 64 8.86 -6.41 -7.67
N ASN A 65 9.01 -5.08 -7.62
CA ASN A 65 8.70 -4.31 -6.43
C ASN A 65 7.21 -4.42 -6.04
N TYR A 66 6.31 -4.34 -7.02
CA TYR A 66 4.88 -4.53 -6.78
C TYR A 66 4.57 -5.93 -6.25
N ASP A 67 5.15 -6.96 -6.87
CA ASP A 67 4.95 -8.35 -6.47
C ASP A 67 5.49 -8.59 -5.04
N ASP A 68 6.68 -8.10 -4.73
CA ASP A 68 7.30 -8.18 -3.40
C ASP A 68 6.43 -7.48 -2.33
N GLN A 69 5.81 -6.34 -2.66
CA GLN A 69 4.91 -5.62 -1.75
C GLN A 69 3.67 -6.47 -1.40
N ILE A 70 3.04 -7.06 -2.39
CA ILE A 70 1.89 -7.95 -2.17
C ILE A 70 2.30 -9.17 -1.35
N GLU A 71 3.40 -9.84 -1.71
CA GLU A 71 3.88 -11.02 -0.98
C GLU A 71 4.18 -10.71 0.49
N MET A 72 4.77 -9.58 0.80
CA MET A 72 5.05 -9.21 2.18
C MET A 72 3.78 -9.07 3.03
N LEU A 73 2.70 -8.50 2.48
CA LEU A 73 1.40 -8.42 3.16
C LEU A 73 0.81 -9.82 3.40
N LEU A 74 1.03 -10.75 2.47
CA LEU A 74 0.56 -12.13 2.58
C LEU A 74 1.40 -12.97 3.54
N ASP A 75 2.70 -12.70 3.63
CA ASP A 75 3.58 -13.39 4.58
C ASP A 75 3.16 -13.13 6.03
N GLU A 76 2.73 -11.89 6.36
CA GLU A 76 2.16 -11.60 7.67
C GLU A 76 0.92 -12.46 8.00
N LEU A 77 0.07 -12.74 7.01
CA LEU A 77 -1.08 -13.63 7.18
C LEU A 77 -0.66 -15.10 7.35
N ARG A 78 0.32 -15.56 6.57
CA ARG A 78 0.87 -16.92 6.70
C ARG A 78 1.47 -17.15 8.08
N GLU A 79 2.17 -16.16 8.64
CA GLU A 79 2.72 -16.21 10.01
C GLU A 79 1.63 -16.39 11.09
N THR A 80 0.40 -15.95 10.82
CA THR A 80 -0.74 -16.16 11.74
C THR A 80 -1.31 -17.58 11.67
N GLY A 81 -0.88 -18.40 10.71
CA GLY A 81 -1.38 -19.75 10.48
C GLY A 81 -2.64 -19.83 9.62
N CYS A 82 -2.99 -18.76 8.90
CA CYS A 82 -4.08 -18.79 7.94
C CYS A 82 -3.83 -19.79 6.81
N SER A 83 -4.89 -20.44 6.35
CA SER A 83 -4.81 -21.36 5.20
C SER A 83 -4.42 -20.64 3.92
N GLU A 84 -3.71 -21.33 3.02
CA GLU A 84 -3.33 -20.77 1.71
C GLU A 84 -4.56 -20.30 0.90
N GLY A 85 -5.70 -20.97 1.07
CA GLY A 85 -6.93 -20.55 0.42
C GLY A 85 -7.46 -19.20 0.91
N LEU A 86 -7.27 -18.87 2.19
CA LEU A 86 -7.60 -17.57 2.73
C LEU A 86 -6.55 -16.52 2.36
N VAL A 87 -5.27 -16.89 2.36
CA VAL A 87 -4.16 -16.02 1.92
C VAL A 87 -4.38 -15.55 0.48
N GLU A 88 -4.81 -16.44 -0.44
CA GLU A 88 -5.08 -16.06 -1.83
C GLU A 88 -6.29 -15.12 -1.95
N GLN A 89 -7.33 -15.29 -1.13
CA GLN A 89 -8.44 -14.34 -1.08
C GLN A 89 -8.00 -12.94 -0.59
N TYR A 90 -7.04 -12.88 0.34
CA TYR A 90 -6.43 -11.62 0.76
C TYR A 90 -5.55 -11.00 -0.33
N ARG A 91 -4.89 -11.80 -1.18
CA ARG A 91 -4.19 -11.30 -2.37
C ARG A 91 -5.14 -10.52 -3.27
N GLU A 92 -6.27 -11.13 -3.64
CA GLU A 92 -7.30 -10.49 -4.46
C GLU A 92 -7.83 -9.21 -3.79
N PHE A 93 -8.05 -9.26 -2.47
CA PHE A 93 -8.48 -8.11 -1.70
C PHE A 93 -7.47 -6.95 -1.73
N TYR A 94 -6.17 -7.21 -1.52
CA TYR A 94 -5.15 -6.14 -1.55
C TYR A 94 -5.03 -5.51 -2.93
N ILE A 95 -5.08 -6.30 -3.99
CA ILE A 95 -5.10 -5.80 -5.37
C ILE A 95 -6.32 -4.91 -5.61
N ASP A 96 -7.52 -5.33 -5.19
CA ASP A 96 -8.73 -4.53 -5.32
C ASP A 96 -8.66 -3.25 -4.46
N LEU A 97 -8.24 -3.34 -3.20
CA LEU A 97 -8.05 -2.21 -2.30
C LEU A 97 -7.15 -1.14 -2.92
N PHE A 98 -5.98 -1.53 -3.40
CA PHE A 98 -5.04 -0.60 -4.02
C PHE A 98 -5.60 0.01 -5.30
N SER A 99 -6.32 -0.76 -6.12
CA SER A 99 -6.96 -0.25 -7.34
C SER A 99 -7.99 0.85 -7.08
N LYS A 100 -8.58 0.90 -5.88
CA LYS A 100 -9.56 1.92 -5.47
C LYS A 100 -8.91 3.20 -4.94
N CYS A 101 -7.59 3.24 -4.71
CA CYS A 101 -6.91 4.44 -4.23
C CYS A 101 -7.02 5.58 -5.24
N LYS A 102 -7.46 6.74 -4.77
CA LYS A 102 -7.63 7.95 -5.58
C LYS A 102 -6.62 9.01 -5.21
N TYR A 103 -5.88 9.46 -6.20
CA TYR A 103 -4.90 10.52 -6.05
C TYR A 103 -4.73 11.31 -7.35
N THR A 104 -4.22 12.53 -7.22
CA THR A 104 -3.76 13.36 -8.33
C THR A 104 -2.37 13.88 -8.02
N VAL A 105 -1.54 14.02 -9.06
CA VAL A 105 -0.16 14.50 -8.95
C VAL A 105 -0.04 15.78 -9.76
N SER A 106 0.45 16.86 -9.12
CA SER A 106 0.65 18.15 -9.78
C SER A 106 1.94 18.17 -10.61
N GLU A 107 2.11 19.23 -11.40
CA GLU A 107 3.40 19.51 -12.02
C GLU A 107 4.47 19.81 -10.96
N ALA A 108 5.68 19.29 -11.18
CA ALA A 108 6.81 19.47 -10.29
C ALA A 108 7.36 20.90 -10.35
N THR A 109 7.65 21.46 -9.19
CA THR A 109 8.38 22.73 -9.05
C THR A 109 9.86 22.44 -8.76
N GLU A 110 10.76 22.96 -9.59
CA GLU A 110 12.20 22.79 -9.44
C GLU A 110 12.83 23.93 -8.62
N ASP A 111 13.60 23.58 -7.61
CA ASP A 111 14.60 24.48 -7.03
C ASP A 111 15.85 24.49 -7.90
N LYS A 112 16.07 25.60 -8.60
CA LYS A 112 17.19 25.75 -9.53
C LYS A 112 18.58 25.73 -8.86
N ALA A 113 18.66 26.02 -7.56
CA ALA A 113 19.92 26.04 -6.84
C ALA A 113 20.39 24.62 -6.48
N THR A 114 19.47 23.77 -6.08
CA THR A 114 19.73 22.39 -5.65
C THR A 114 19.42 21.36 -6.73
N GLN A 115 18.60 21.72 -7.71
CA GLN A 115 18.00 20.81 -8.71
C GLN A 115 17.09 19.74 -8.08
N ASN A 116 16.59 19.98 -6.88
CA ASN A 116 15.54 19.20 -6.26
C ASN A 116 14.17 19.64 -6.81
N PHE A 117 13.19 18.77 -6.65
CA PHE A 117 11.82 19.05 -7.05
C PHE A 117 10.86 18.85 -5.88
N THR A 118 9.78 19.61 -5.90
CA THR A 118 8.61 19.40 -5.04
C THR A 118 7.41 19.09 -5.92
N VAL A 119 6.70 18.03 -5.60
CA VAL A 119 5.49 17.57 -6.29
C VAL A 119 4.36 17.53 -5.26
N THR A 120 3.23 18.15 -5.58
CA THR A 120 2.05 18.07 -4.72
C THR A 120 1.21 16.86 -5.10
N VAL A 121 0.93 15.99 -4.14
CA VAL A 121 0.04 14.85 -4.28
C VAL A 121 -1.22 15.11 -3.47
N THR A 122 -2.37 15.07 -4.11
CA THR A 122 -3.67 15.17 -3.44
C THR A 122 -4.33 13.80 -3.46
N VAL A 123 -4.73 13.32 -2.29
CA VAL A 123 -5.32 12.00 -2.05
C VAL A 123 -6.75 12.15 -1.55
N GLU A 124 -7.67 11.39 -2.06
CA GLU A 124 -9.00 11.17 -1.46
C GLU A 124 -8.94 9.87 -0.65
N PRO A 125 -8.79 9.92 0.70
CA PRO A 125 -8.62 8.71 1.50
C PRO A 125 -9.83 7.79 1.42
N LEU A 126 -9.60 6.49 1.28
CA LEU A 126 -10.67 5.50 1.44
C LEU A 126 -11.23 5.55 2.87
N ARG A 127 -12.55 5.44 3.00
CA ARG A 127 -13.20 5.33 4.31
C ARG A 127 -13.23 3.88 4.74
N MET A 128 -12.20 3.45 5.47
CA MET A 128 -12.11 2.11 6.05
C MET A 128 -12.35 2.20 7.56
N ASP A 129 -13.52 1.75 8.03
CA ASP A 129 -13.85 1.70 9.46
C ASP A 129 -13.14 0.53 10.15
N MET A 130 -11.83 0.66 10.30
CA MET A 130 -10.98 -0.38 10.89
C MET A 130 -11.37 -0.71 12.32
N GLN A 131 -11.78 0.30 13.10
CA GLN A 131 -12.20 0.10 14.49
C GLN A 131 -13.51 -0.69 14.55
N GLY A 132 -14.52 -0.29 13.79
CA GLY A 132 -15.82 -0.96 13.76
C GLY A 132 -15.69 -2.41 13.26
N ILE A 133 -14.90 -2.65 12.21
CA ILE A 133 -14.62 -3.99 11.69
C ILE A 133 -13.91 -4.84 12.75
N SER A 134 -12.91 -4.29 13.46
CA SER A 134 -12.21 -5.00 14.54
C SER A 134 -13.13 -5.38 15.70
N GLU A 135 -14.00 -4.47 16.14
CA GLU A 135 -14.96 -4.73 17.21
C GLU A 135 -16.00 -5.79 16.83
N GLN A 136 -16.53 -5.71 15.62
CA GLN A 136 -17.45 -6.70 15.08
C GLN A 136 -16.80 -8.07 14.94
N SER A 137 -15.54 -8.12 14.50
CA SER A 137 -14.77 -9.35 14.38
C SER A 137 -14.55 -10.04 15.72
N VAL A 138 -14.26 -9.27 16.79
CA VAL A 138 -14.13 -9.82 18.15
C VAL A 138 -15.47 -10.36 18.65
N THR A 139 -16.57 -9.71 18.35
CA THR A 139 -17.91 -10.18 18.71
C THR A 139 -18.24 -11.47 17.96
N HIS A 140 -18.06 -11.46 16.62
CA HIS A 140 -18.30 -12.63 15.78
C HIS A 140 -17.50 -13.86 16.23
N ILE A 141 -16.20 -13.70 16.45
CA ILE A 141 -15.36 -14.84 16.85
C ILE A 141 -15.74 -15.36 18.25
N THR A 142 -16.17 -14.50 19.15
CA THR A 142 -16.63 -14.91 20.49
C THR A 142 -17.86 -15.81 20.39
N GLU A 143 -18.85 -15.41 19.59
CA GLU A 143 -20.06 -16.19 19.33
C GLU A 143 -19.75 -17.49 18.59
N TRP A 144 -18.88 -17.42 17.57
CA TRP A 144 -18.45 -18.58 16.81
C TRP A 144 -17.76 -19.62 17.70
N MET A 145 -16.81 -19.19 18.55
CA MET A 145 -16.11 -20.09 19.48
C MET A 145 -17.06 -20.77 20.48
N GLN A 146 -18.09 -20.06 20.95
CA GLN A 146 -19.11 -20.64 21.84
C GLN A 146 -19.96 -21.71 21.13
N SER A 147 -20.10 -21.64 19.82
CA SER A 147 -20.87 -22.60 19.02
C SER A 147 -20.05 -23.87 18.65
N GLN A 148 -18.73 -23.86 18.89
CA GLN A 148 -17.85 -24.98 18.55
C GLN A 148 -17.73 -25.98 19.69
N ASP A 149 -17.93 -27.27 19.39
CA ASP A 149 -17.69 -28.39 20.30
C ASP A 149 -16.21 -28.80 20.23
N ALA A 150 -15.33 -27.89 20.71
CA ALA A 150 -13.89 -28.07 20.56
C ALA A 150 -13.33 -28.96 21.66
N THR A 151 -12.91 -30.16 21.28
CA THR A 151 -12.20 -31.11 22.16
C THR A 151 -10.70 -30.84 22.21
N ASP A 152 -10.14 -30.15 21.23
CA ASP A 152 -8.74 -29.74 21.10
C ASP A 152 -8.59 -28.22 21.13
N PRO A 153 -8.02 -27.64 22.22
CA PRO A 153 -7.88 -26.18 22.35
C PRO A 153 -6.96 -25.53 21.32
N GLU A 154 -5.90 -26.21 20.87
CA GLU A 154 -4.96 -25.66 19.88
C GLU A 154 -5.63 -25.60 18.50
N ALA A 155 -6.30 -26.68 18.10
CA ALA A 155 -7.07 -26.71 16.86
C ALA A 155 -8.21 -25.67 16.88
N ALA A 156 -8.88 -25.50 18.00
CA ALA A 156 -9.92 -24.47 18.17
C ALA A 156 -9.37 -23.05 18.04
N GLN A 157 -8.19 -22.78 18.59
CA GLN A 157 -7.55 -21.46 18.49
C GLN A 157 -7.14 -21.15 17.04
N ALA A 158 -6.55 -22.11 16.33
CA ALA A 158 -6.17 -21.97 14.93
C ALA A 158 -7.41 -21.74 14.04
N ALA A 159 -8.47 -22.52 14.23
CA ALA A 159 -9.72 -22.35 13.51
C ALA A 159 -10.41 -21.01 13.82
N GLY A 160 -10.32 -20.55 15.06
CA GLY A 160 -10.84 -19.24 15.47
C GLY A 160 -10.08 -18.08 14.82
N MET A 161 -8.77 -18.20 14.66
CA MET A 161 -7.95 -17.20 13.96
C MET A 161 -8.33 -17.14 12.47
N GLU A 162 -8.41 -18.29 11.82
CA GLU A 162 -8.84 -18.42 10.42
C GLU A 162 -10.21 -17.78 10.21
N GLU A 163 -11.18 -18.06 11.09
CA GLU A 163 -12.54 -17.52 11.00
C GLU A 163 -12.57 -16.00 11.23
N MET A 164 -11.76 -15.50 12.15
CA MET A 164 -11.65 -14.05 12.39
C MET A 164 -11.16 -13.32 11.14
N PHE A 165 -10.11 -13.80 10.50
CA PHE A 165 -9.60 -13.20 9.27
C PHE A 165 -10.59 -13.35 8.11
N ARG A 166 -11.30 -14.46 8.00
CA ARG A 166 -12.36 -14.65 6.99
C ARG A 166 -13.49 -13.65 7.16
N TYR A 167 -13.93 -13.44 8.39
CA TYR A 167 -14.96 -12.46 8.70
C TYR A 167 -14.50 -11.04 8.38
N MET A 168 -13.28 -10.66 8.80
CA MET A 168 -12.70 -9.36 8.49
C MET A 168 -12.61 -9.11 6.99
N LEU A 169 -12.16 -10.11 6.23
CA LEU A 169 -12.09 -10.01 4.77
C LEU A 169 -13.46 -9.73 4.15
N THR A 170 -14.50 -10.43 4.61
CA THR A 170 -15.87 -10.19 4.15
C THR A 170 -16.30 -8.76 4.40
N GLN A 171 -16.04 -8.21 5.60
CA GLN A 171 -16.38 -6.84 5.94
C GLN A 171 -15.62 -5.81 5.08
N PHE A 172 -14.35 -6.06 4.82
CA PHE A 172 -13.53 -5.22 3.93
C PHE A 172 -14.05 -5.24 2.48
N GLN A 173 -14.37 -6.43 1.96
CA GLN A 173 -14.91 -6.57 0.61
C GLN A 173 -16.25 -5.87 0.45
N GLU A 174 -17.13 -5.92 1.46
CA GLU A 174 -18.39 -5.16 1.47
C GLU A 174 -18.14 -3.64 1.39
N LYS A 175 -17.14 -3.12 2.10
CA LYS A 175 -16.76 -1.69 2.01
C LYS A 175 -16.21 -1.32 0.63
N LEU A 176 -15.39 -2.19 0.03
CA LEU A 176 -14.82 -1.94 -1.30
C LEU A 176 -15.83 -2.11 -2.45
N ALA A 177 -16.90 -2.86 -2.26
CA ALA A 177 -17.97 -2.99 -3.26
C ALA A 177 -18.67 -1.65 -3.55
N ALA A 178 -18.74 -0.74 -2.55
CA ALA A 178 -19.26 0.62 -2.69
C ALA A 178 -18.33 1.60 -1.96
N PRO A 179 -17.15 1.90 -2.51
CA PRO A 179 -16.12 2.64 -1.79
C PRO A 179 -16.54 4.08 -1.54
N GLU A 180 -16.45 4.50 -0.29
CA GLU A 180 -16.62 5.89 0.14
C GLU A 180 -15.24 6.53 0.35
N TYR A 181 -15.15 7.84 0.13
CA TYR A 181 -13.93 8.60 0.30
C TYR A 181 -14.13 9.72 1.32
N LEU A 182 -13.07 10.04 2.04
CA LEU A 182 -13.01 11.16 2.96
C LEU A 182 -12.60 12.44 2.21
N GLU A 183 -12.62 13.56 2.93
CA GLU A 183 -12.12 14.83 2.42
C GLU A 183 -10.68 14.71 1.95
N ALA A 184 -10.40 15.30 0.79
CA ALA A 184 -9.08 15.24 0.16
C ALA A 184 -7.99 15.84 1.06
N LYS A 185 -6.84 15.15 1.13
CA LYS A 185 -5.63 15.61 1.82
C LYS A 185 -4.52 15.86 0.81
N THR A 186 -3.69 16.84 1.08
CA THR A 186 -2.58 17.24 0.21
C THR A 186 -1.26 17.02 0.90
N PHE A 187 -0.29 16.44 0.17
CA PHE A 187 1.06 16.14 0.61
C PHE A 187 2.07 16.77 -0.33
N GLU A 188 3.18 17.24 0.20
CA GLU A 188 4.35 17.63 -0.58
C GLU A 188 5.32 16.44 -0.61
N VAL A 189 5.67 16.00 -1.82
CA VAL A 189 6.63 14.94 -2.07
C VAL A 189 7.89 15.54 -2.69
N HIS A 190 9.01 15.38 -2.02
CA HIS A 190 10.29 15.90 -2.47
C HIS A 190 11.03 14.85 -3.31
N VAL A 191 11.59 15.30 -4.41
CA VAL A 191 12.49 14.50 -5.23
C VAL A 191 13.88 15.11 -5.14
N ASN A 192 14.74 14.47 -4.39
CA ASN A 192 16.05 14.97 -4.06
C ASN A 192 17.10 14.46 -5.04
N LYS A 193 17.93 15.38 -5.54
CA LYS A 193 19.06 15.03 -6.38
C LYS A 193 20.25 14.58 -5.52
N GLY A 194 20.62 13.33 -5.65
CA GLY A 194 21.82 12.76 -5.07
C GLY A 194 23.05 12.86 -5.96
N THR A 195 24.07 12.08 -5.66
CA THR A 195 25.27 11.96 -6.49
C THR A 195 25.00 11.25 -7.81
N ASN A 196 25.81 11.53 -8.84
CA ASN A 196 25.70 10.88 -10.17
C ASN A 196 24.36 11.10 -10.89
N ASN A 197 23.64 12.22 -10.62
CA ASN A 197 22.32 12.49 -11.17
C ASN A 197 21.26 11.42 -10.83
N ILE A 198 21.40 10.81 -9.68
CA ILE A 198 20.39 9.94 -9.10
C ILE A 198 19.36 10.81 -8.40
N TYR A 199 18.08 10.51 -8.60
CA TYR A 199 16.97 11.19 -7.93
C TYR A 199 16.24 10.19 -7.03
N GLU A 200 15.90 10.63 -5.83
CA GLU A 200 15.26 9.80 -4.81
C GLU A 200 14.12 10.55 -4.13
N VAL A 201 13.03 9.85 -3.82
CA VAL A 201 11.97 10.34 -2.94
C VAL A 201 12.20 9.77 -1.54
N PRO A 202 12.12 10.60 -0.47
CA PRO A 202 12.14 10.09 0.90
C PRO A 202 11.03 9.07 1.14
N LEU A 203 11.39 7.89 1.63
CA LEU A 203 10.42 6.78 1.83
C LEU A 203 9.25 7.18 2.71
N ASN A 204 9.51 7.90 3.81
CA ASN A 204 8.49 8.35 4.74
C ASN A 204 7.43 9.25 4.08
N GLU A 205 7.79 10.05 3.07
CA GLU A 205 6.84 10.91 2.36
C GLU A 205 5.90 10.08 1.46
N LEU A 206 6.42 9.04 0.81
CA LEU A 206 5.59 8.11 0.04
C LEU A 206 4.72 7.25 0.96
N GLU A 207 5.25 6.79 2.09
CA GLU A 207 4.49 6.06 3.11
C GLU A 207 3.30 6.88 3.61
N GLU A 208 3.49 8.19 3.93
CA GLU A 208 2.41 9.08 4.34
C GLU A 208 1.30 9.20 3.27
N VAL A 209 1.67 9.31 2.00
CA VAL A 209 0.72 9.37 0.88
C VAL A 209 -0.07 8.07 0.77
N ILE A 210 0.60 6.91 0.89
CA ILE A 210 -0.01 5.59 0.75
C ILE A 210 -0.92 5.30 1.94
N ASP A 211 -0.46 5.52 3.16
CA ASP A 211 -1.26 5.33 4.37
C ASP A 211 -2.53 6.19 4.34
N ALA A 212 -2.40 7.42 3.84
CA ALA A 212 -3.56 8.27 3.63
C ALA A 212 -4.51 7.70 2.58
N ALA A 213 -4.01 7.21 1.44
CA ALA A 213 -4.84 6.72 0.34
C ALA A 213 -5.66 5.49 0.73
N ILE A 214 -5.08 4.56 1.46
CA ILE A 214 -5.77 3.35 1.94
C ILE A 214 -6.62 3.59 3.20
N GLY A 215 -6.64 4.82 3.73
CA GLY A 215 -7.49 5.20 4.86
C GLY A 215 -7.05 4.64 6.22
N MET A 216 -5.79 4.26 6.35
CA MET A 216 -5.23 3.71 7.61
C MET A 216 -4.62 4.77 8.52
N SER A 217 -4.39 5.99 8.03
CA SER A 217 -3.98 7.13 8.86
C SER A 217 -5.19 7.71 9.61
N LEU A 218 -5.37 7.30 10.83
CA LEU A 218 -6.32 7.86 11.80
C LEU A 218 -5.62 8.82 12.75
#